data_df05f2ab3dba530af1deb86f2efc9a4b
#
_entry.id   df05f2ab3dba530af1deb86f2efc9a4b
#
_cell.length_a   1.000
_cell.length_b   1.000
_cell.length_c   1.000
_cell.angle_alpha   90.00
_cell.angle_beta   90.00
_cell.angle_gamma   90.00
#
_symmetry.space_group_name_H-M   'P 1'
#
loop_
_entity.id
_entity.type
_entity.pdbx_description
1 polymer ?
#
loop_
_entity_poly.entity_id
_entity_poly.type
_entity_poly.pdbx_seq_one_letter_code
_entity_poly.pdbx_strand_id
1 'polypeptide(L)'
;MKKLVISLMLAMMSVVGYAQNVTGRWVTEGGDSQVEIYQSGDKLCGKIVWLKAGDGKLDSKNPDKSLQSRKLVGCDILTGLKKGKEKWEGGKIYNPKNGKTYKCAICLDGNNLKVRGYLGVFYETQTWTRK
;
A
#
# COMPACT_ATOMS: atom_id res chain seq x y z
N MET A 1 31.83 -25.21 4.97
CA MET A 1 30.48 -25.53 4.50
C MET A 1 29.37 -25.00 5.41
N LYS A 2 29.38 -25.29 6.71
CA LYS A 2 28.35 -24.81 7.64
C LYS A 2 28.26 -23.28 7.69
N LYS A 3 29.38 -22.55 7.62
CA LYS A 3 29.40 -21.08 7.62
C LYS A 3 28.74 -20.46 6.38
N LEU A 4 28.90 -21.09 5.21
CA LEU A 4 28.29 -20.63 3.95
C LEU A 4 26.77 -20.78 3.97
N VAL A 5 26.27 -21.87 4.54
CA VAL A 5 24.83 -22.12 4.65
C VAL A 5 24.18 -21.13 5.60
N ILE A 6 24.81 -20.83 6.74
CA ILE A 6 24.32 -19.83 7.71
C ILE A 6 24.29 -18.44 7.07
N SER A 7 25.33 -18.08 6.33
CA SER A 7 25.41 -16.79 5.64
C SER A 7 24.30 -16.62 4.61
N LEU A 8 23.99 -17.67 3.87
CA LEU A 8 22.93 -17.68 2.87
C LEU A 8 21.55 -17.51 3.52
N MET A 9 21.32 -18.20 4.63
CA MET A 9 20.05 -18.07 5.38
C MET A 9 19.85 -16.67 5.93
N LEU A 10 20.89 -16.03 6.44
CA LEU A 10 20.82 -14.66 6.93
C LEU A 10 20.47 -13.67 5.80
N ALA A 11 21.04 -13.85 4.61
CA ALA A 11 20.71 -13.02 3.45
C ALA A 11 19.23 -13.16 3.04
N MET A 12 18.70 -14.38 3.04
CA MET A 12 17.30 -14.63 2.75
C MET A 12 16.37 -14.02 3.81
N MET A 13 16.74 -14.11 5.08
CA MET A 13 15.98 -13.49 6.16
C MET A 13 15.96 -11.96 6.05
N SER A 14 17.04 -11.33 5.61
CA SER A 14 17.07 -9.89 5.39
C SER A 14 16.08 -9.44 4.32
N VAL A 15 15.96 -10.18 3.22
CA VAL A 15 15.00 -9.86 2.14
C VAL A 15 13.57 -10.01 2.64
N VAL A 16 13.25 -11.08 3.35
CA VAL A 16 11.93 -11.32 3.95
C VAL A 16 11.63 -10.25 4.98
N GLY A 17 12.60 -9.87 5.82
CA GLY A 17 12.45 -8.82 6.83
C GLY A 17 12.12 -7.47 6.20
N TYR A 18 12.72 -7.13 5.05
CA TYR A 18 12.43 -5.89 4.34
C TYR A 18 10.96 -5.85 3.87
N ALA A 19 10.48 -6.93 3.26
CA ALA A 19 9.08 -7.02 2.82
C ALA A 19 8.12 -6.94 4.01
N GLN A 20 8.43 -7.63 5.12
CA GLN A 20 7.62 -7.64 6.33
C GLN A 20 7.51 -6.26 6.99
N ASN A 21 8.52 -5.38 6.81
CA ASN A 21 8.50 -4.05 7.42
C ASN A 21 7.41 -3.15 6.83
N VAL A 22 7.04 -3.34 5.57
CA VAL A 22 5.99 -2.55 4.93
C VAL A 22 4.65 -3.29 4.85
N THR A 23 4.65 -4.61 4.91
CA THR A 23 3.41 -5.40 4.91
C THR A 23 2.68 -5.28 6.25
N GLY A 24 1.39 -5.56 6.22
CA GLY A 24 0.55 -5.48 7.40
C GLY A 24 -0.44 -4.33 7.31
N ARG A 25 -1.00 -3.98 8.45
CA ARG A 25 -2.14 -3.07 8.53
C ARG A 25 -1.69 -1.68 8.92
N TRP A 26 -2.17 -0.69 8.16
CA TRP A 26 -1.85 0.72 8.35
C TRP A 26 -3.11 1.55 8.48
N VAL A 27 -3.07 2.56 9.36
CA VAL A 27 -4.13 3.56 9.49
C VAL A 27 -3.76 4.73 8.59
N THR A 28 -4.67 5.12 7.70
CA THR A 28 -4.42 6.24 6.79
C THR A 28 -4.40 7.57 7.53
N GLU A 29 -3.78 8.56 6.93
CA GLU A 29 -3.74 9.91 7.50
C GLU A 29 -5.18 10.39 7.76
N GLY A 30 -5.41 10.92 8.95
CA GLY A 30 -6.75 11.32 9.38
C GLY A 30 -7.57 10.22 10.03
N GLY A 31 -7.18 8.95 9.93
CA GLY A 31 -7.81 7.85 10.64
C GLY A 31 -9.12 7.33 10.04
N ASP A 32 -9.46 7.73 8.82
CA ASP A 32 -10.75 7.38 8.19
C ASP A 32 -10.79 5.97 7.62
N SER A 33 -9.63 5.36 7.39
CA SER A 33 -9.55 4.02 6.83
C SER A 33 -8.32 3.27 7.31
N GLN A 34 -8.38 1.95 7.17
CA GLN A 34 -7.23 1.07 7.39
C GLN A 34 -6.98 0.26 6.12
N VAL A 35 -5.71 0.13 5.78
CA VAL A 35 -5.27 -0.54 4.56
C VAL A 35 -4.31 -1.65 4.95
N GLU A 36 -4.52 -2.83 4.42
CA GLU A 36 -3.59 -3.95 4.57
C GLU A 36 -2.70 -4.02 3.34
N ILE A 37 -1.40 -3.83 3.55
CA ILE A 37 -0.39 -4.00 2.51
C ILE A 37 0.05 -5.46 2.52
N TYR A 38 0.02 -6.08 1.36
CA TYR A 38 0.34 -7.49 1.19
C TYR A 38 1.16 -7.69 -0.08
N GLN A 39 1.91 -8.78 -0.10
CA GLN A 39 2.72 -9.13 -1.23
C GLN A 39 1.92 -9.94 -2.25
N SER A 40 2.03 -9.55 -3.52
CA SER A 40 1.41 -10.24 -4.65
C SER A 40 2.50 -10.50 -5.69
N GLY A 41 3.07 -11.72 -5.67
CA GLY A 41 4.24 -12.02 -6.48
C GLY A 41 5.44 -11.20 -6.01
N ASP A 42 6.08 -10.49 -6.92
CA ASP A 42 7.21 -9.61 -6.64
C ASP A 42 6.81 -8.15 -6.35
N LYS A 43 5.50 -7.90 -6.24
CA LYS A 43 4.95 -6.56 -6.05
C LYS A 43 4.19 -6.48 -4.74
N LEU A 44 3.94 -5.25 -4.28
CA LEU A 44 3.05 -4.99 -3.16
C LEU A 44 1.75 -4.38 -3.65
N CYS A 45 0.67 -4.79 -2.97
CA CYS A 45 -0.66 -4.24 -3.12
C CYS A 45 -1.19 -3.82 -1.74
N GLY A 46 -2.25 -3.02 -1.73
CA GLY A 46 -2.91 -2.65 -0.49
C GLY A 46 -4.40 -2.57 -0.68
N LYS A 47 -5.15 -3.20 0.24
CA LYS A 47 -6.60 -3.21 0.19
C LYS A 47 -7.19 -2.54 1.42
N ILE A 48 -8.32 -1.89 1.23
CA ILE A 48 -9.10 -1.33 2.35
C ILE A 48 -9.66 -2.48 3.16
N VAL A 49 -9.37 -2.49 4.48
CA VAL A 49 -9.89 -3.52 5.40
C VAL A 49 -10.85 -2.94 6.42
N TRP A 50 -10.89 -1.63 6.57
CA TRP A 50 -11.79 -0.95 7.49
C TRP A 50 -12.03 0.49 7.03
N LEU A 51 -13.26 0.96 7.19
CA LEU A 51 -13.67 2.34 6.94
C LEU A 51 -14.46 2.87 8.12
N LYS A 52 -14.15 4.11 8.53
CA LYS A 52 -14.96 4.83 9.52
C LYS A 52 -16.40 4.99 9.07
N ALA A 53 -16.61 5.17 7.77
CA ALA A 53 -17.94 5.28 7.17
C ALA A 53 -18.74 3.98 7.21
N GLY A 54 -18.11 2.84 7.54
CA GLY A 54 -18.74 1.53 7.65
C GLY A 54 -18.53 0.64 6.43
N ASP A 55 -18.80 -0.66 6.64
CA ASP A 55 -18.55 -1.69 5.63
C ASP A 55 -19.45 -1.57 4.40
N GLY A 56 -20.58 -0.87 4.54
CA GLY A 56 -21.54 -0.71 3.44
C GLY A 56 -21.19 0.38 2.45
N LYS A 57 -20.13 1.15 2.69
CA LYS A 57 -19.74 2.24 1.79
C LYS A 57 -19.36 1.69 0.42
N LEU A 58 -20.01 2.23 -0.62
CA LEU A 58 -19.80 1.81 -2.00
C LEU A 58 -18.80 2.72 -2.71
N ASP A 59 -18.23 2.20 -3.78
CA ASP A 59 -17.29 2.91 -4.65
C ASP A 59 -18.04 3.80 -5.66
N SER A 60 -18.90 4.67 -5.15
CA SER A 60 -19.84 5.44 -5.94
C SER A 60 -19.21 6.47 -6.87
N LYS A 61 -17.96 6.83 -6.64
CA LYS A 61 -17.23 7.80 -7.47
C LYS A 61 -16.32 7.15 -8.50
N ASN A 62 -16.35 5.82 -8.60
CA ASN A 62 -15.54 5.12 -9.60
C ASN A 62 -15.95 5.59 -11.00
N PRO A 63 -15.00 5.94 -11.88
CA PRO A 63 -15.30 6.31 -13.26
C PRO A 63 -15.89 5.17 -14.09
N ASP A 64 -15.64 3.93 -13.69
CA ASP A 64 -16.28 2.76 -14.28
C ASP A 64 -17.61 2.50 -13.57
N LYS A 65 -18.71 2.74 -14.27
CA LYS A 65 -20.06 2.59 -13.72
C LYS A 65 -20.34 1.18 -13.20
N SER A 66 -19.74 0.15 -13.81
CA SER A 66 -19.91 -1.24 -13.39
C SER A 66 -19.31 -1.52 -12.01
N LEU A 67 -18.40 -0.67 -11.54
CA LEU A 67 -17.72 -0.80 -10.25
C LEU A 67 -18.30 0.09 -9.15
N GLN A 68 -19.27 0.96 -9.49
CA GLN A 68 -19.80 1.91 -8.51
C GLN A 68 -20.62 1.25 -7.40
N SER A 69 -21.14 0.06 -7.63
CA SER A 69 -21.91 -0.70 -6.64
C SER A 69 -21.07 -1.66 -5.78
N ARG A 70 -19.76 -1.74 -6.03
CA ARG A 70 -18.90 -2.59 -5.20
C ARG A 70 -18.62 -1.94 -3.85
N LYS A 71 -18.42 -2.76 -2.82
CA LYS A 71 -18.01 -2.26 -1.51
C LYS A 71 -16.55 -1.82 -1.56
N LEU A 72 -16.24 -0.69 -0.91
CA LEU A 72 -14.86 -0.23 -0.79
C LEU A 72 -14.03 -1.13 0.11
N VAL A 73 -14.60 -1.66 1.19
CA VAL A 73 -13.90 -2.63 2.03
C VAL A 73 -13.65 -3.91 1.21
N GLY A 74 -12.40 -4.31 1.12
CA GLY A 74 -11.95 -5.43 0.30
C GLY A 74 -11.36 -5.02 -1.04
N CYS A 75 -11.47 -3.75 -1.44
CA CYS A 75 -10.91 -3.26 -2.70
C CYS A 75 -9.43 -2.93 -2.57
N ASP A 76 -8.64 -3.30 -3.57
CA ASP A 76 -7.27 -2.85 -3.70
C ASP A 76 -7.26 -1.37 -4.09
N ILE A 77 -6.58 -0.54 -3.30
CA ILE A 77 -6.33 0.86 -3.63
C ILE A 77 -4.86 1.14 -3.95
N LEU A 78 -3.96 0.29 -3.48
CA LEU A 78 -2.54 0.32 -3.85
C LEU A 78 -2.27 -0.90 -4.71
N THR A 79 -1.65 -0.69 -5.89
CA THR A 79 -1.35 -1.79 -6.81
C THR A 79 0.01 -1.60 -7.45
N GLY A 80 0.66 -2.71 -7.77
CA GLY A 80 1.83 -2.73 -8.63
C GLY A 80 3.09 -2.10 -8.08
N LEU A 81 3.23 -1.95 -6.77
CA LEU A 81 4.41 -1.36 -6.16
C LEU A 81 5.59 -2.33 -6.25
N LYS A 82 6.68 -1.90 -6.88
CA LYS A 82 7.90 -2.69 -7.07
C LYS A 82 9.00 -2.20 -6.14
N LYS A 83 9.81 -3.15 -5.67
CA LYS A 83 10.94 -2.83 -4.80
C LYS A 83 12.00 -2.03 -5.55
N GLY A 84 12.30 -0.82 -5.05
CA GLY A 84 13.43 -0.01 -5.45
C GLY A 84 14.56 -0.09 -4.41
N LYS A 85 15.52 0.83 -4.48
CA LYS A 85 16.64 0.86 -3.53
C LYS A 85 16.18 1.25 -2.12
N GLU A 86 15.37 2.30 -2.01
CA GLU A 86 14.97 2.88 -0.72
C GLU A 86 13.47 2.91 -0.52
N LYS A 87 12.72 2.62 -1.57
CA LYS A 87 11.26 2.70 -1.54
C LYS A 87 10.64 1.67 -2.48
N TRP A 88 9.35 1.46 -2.30
CA TRP A 88 8.53 0.72 -3.25
C TRP A 88 7.89 1.73 -4.18
N GLU A 89 8.01 1.54 -5.49
CA GLU A 89 7.64 2.54 -6.48
C GLU A 89 7.05 1.92 -7.74
N GLY A 90 6.64 2.78 -8.69
CA GLY A 90 6.07 2.34 -9.97
C GLY A 90 4.66 1.80 -9.84
N GLY A 91 4.03 1.98 -8.70
CA GLY A 91 2.66 1.54 -8.48
C GLY A 91 1.64 2.65 -8.70
N LYS A 92 0.40 2.34 -8.30
CA LYS A 92 -0.73 3.26 -8.41
C LYS A 92 -1.52 3.27 -7.10
N ILE A 93 -2.14 4.41 -6.82
CA ILE A 93 -3.07 4.56 -5.71
C ILE A 93 -4.40 5.10 -6.24
N TYR A 94 -5.48 4.42 -5.88
CA TYR A 94 -6.84 4.85 -6.20
C TYR A 94 -7.42 5.62 -5.02
N ASN A 95 -7.97 6.82 -5.29
CA ASN A 95 -8.64 7.63 -4.27
C ASN A 95 -10.15 7.51 -4.45
N PRO A 96 -10.85 6.77 -3.57
CA PRO A 96 -12.31 6.60 -3.71
C PRO A 96 -13.10 7.88 -3.41
N LYS A 97 -12.49 8.89 -2.80
CA LYS A 97 -13.16 10.16 -2.52
C LYS A 97 -13.40 10.99 -3.78
N ASN A 98 -12.53 10.84 -4.78
CA ASN A 98 -12.68 11.57 -6.05
C ASN A 98 -12.71 10.65 -7.29
N GLY A 99 -12.51 9.33 -7.11
CA GLY A 99 -12.52 8.38 -8.21
C GLY A 99 -11.28 8.43 -9.11
N LYS A 100 -10.22 9.08 -8.69
CA LYS A 100 -9.01 9.23 -9.50
C LYS A 100 -7.91 8.28 -9.05
N THR A 101 -7.06 7.90 -10.00
CA THR A 101 -5.91 7.05 -9.76
C THR A 101 -4.63 7.83 -10.05
N TYR A 102 -3.66 7.73 -9.15
CA TYR A 102 -2.38 8.43 -9.23
C TYR A 102 -1.24 7.44 -9.24
N LYS A 103 -0.11 7.81 -9.83
CA LYS A 103 1.14 7.07 -9.62
C LYS A 103 1.53 7.15 -8.15
N CYS A 104 2.14 6.09 -7.63
CA CYS A 104 2.36 5.97 -6.18
C CYS A 104 3.73 5.37 -5.88
N ALA A 105 4.32 5.87 -4.80
CA ALA A 105 5.49 5.27 -4.16
C ALA A 105 5.28 5.28 -2.65
N ILE A 106 5.82 4.28 -1.97
CA ILE A 106 5.77 4.20 -0.51
C ILE A 106 7.15 3.91 0.06
N CYS A 107 7.42 4.42 1.25
CA CYS A 107 8.64 4.09 2.00
C CYS A 107 8.40 4.23 3.49
N LEU A 108 9.20 3.48 4.26
CA LEU A 108 9.19 3.61 5.71
C LEU A 108 9.94 4.87 6.13
N ASP A 109 9.42 5.52 7.15
CA ASP A 109 10.07 6.62 7.85
C ASP A 109 9.91 6.34 9.35
N GLY A 110 10.93 5.72 9.94
CA GLY A 110 10.80 5.16 11.29
C GLY A 110 9.70 4.11 11.35
N ASN A 111 8.74 4.31 12.23
CA ASN A 111 7.59 3.42 12.39
C ASN A 111 6.39 3.79 11.52
N ASN A 112 6.53 4.87 10.75
CA ASN A 112 5.47 5.36 9.88
C ASN A 112 5.71 4.97 8.43
N LEU A 113 4.66 5.03 7.64
CA LEU A 113 4.72 4.80 6.20
C LEU A 113 4.42 6.10 5.48
N LYS A 114 5.33 6.53 4.64
CA LYS A 114 5.10 7.66 3.74
C LYS A 114 4.49 7.13 2.45
N VAL A 115 3.32 7.64 2.11
CA VAL A 115 2.59 7.27 0.90
C VAL A 115 2.50 8.52 0.03
N ARG A 116 3.12 8.45 -1.15
CA ARG A 116 3.20 9.59 -2.06
C ARG A 116 2.43 9.30 -3.33
N GLY A 117 1.49 10.19 -3.66
CA GLY A 117 0.76 10.17 -4.92
C GLY A 117 1.25 11.27 -5.82
N TYR A 118 1.40 10.99 -7.12
CA TYR A 118 1.95 11.92 -8.10
C TYR A 118 0.89 12.32 -9.12
N LEU A 119 0.85 13.61 -9.44
CA LEU A 119 0.05 14.16 -10.51
C LEU A 119 0.97 15.03 -11.38
N GLY A 120 1.52 14.46 -12.45
CA GLY A 120 2.54 15.11 -13.26
C GLY A 120 3.78 15.45 -12.43
N VAL A 121 4.15 16.73 -12.38
CA VAL A 121 5.30 17.20 -11.59
C VAL A 121 4.95 17.46 -10.12
N PHE A 122 3.66 17.45 -9.78
CA PHE A 122 3.19 17.68 -8.41
C PHE A 122 3.03 16.37 -7.68
N TYR A 123 3.14 16.41 -6.35
CA TYR A 123 2.90 15.24 -5.51
C TYR A 123 2.35 15.65 -4.15
N GLU A 124 1.64 14.73 -3.54
CA GLU A 124 1.22 14.81 -2.14
C GLU A 124 1.77 13.63 -1.37
N THR A 125 2.19 13.87 -0.14
CA THR A 125 2.67 12.81 0.75
C THR A 125 1.75 12.72 1.96
N GLN A 126 1.26 11.52 2.22
CA GLN A 126 0.53 11.20 3.44
C GLN A 126 1.41 10.37 4.36
N THR A 127 1.17 10.51 5.65
CA THR A 127 1.80 9.68 6.67
C THR A 127 0.77 8.71 7.21
N TRP A 128 1.00 7.42 7.00
CA TRP A 128 0.17 6.35 7.56
C TRP A 128 0.87 5.77 8.78
N THR A 129 0.11 5.42 9.79
CA THR A 129 0.63 4.87 11.04
C THR A 129 0.30 3.39 11.16
N ARG A 130 1.17 2.65 11.85
CA ARG A 130 0.98 1.21 12.06
C ARG A 130 -0.25 0.97 12.95
N LYS A 131 -1.10 0.04 12.50
CA LYS A 131 -2.27 -0.39 13.28
C LYS A 131 -1.87 -1.24 14.49
#